data_bfc9d498ce535cc536d9eca222cf0477
#
_entry.id   bfc9d498ce535cc536d9eca222cf0477
#
_cell.length_a   1.000
_cell.length_b   1.000
_cell.length_c   1.000
_cell.angle_alpha   90.00
_cell.angle_beta   90.00
_cell.angle_gamma   90.00
#
_symmetry.space_group_name_H-M   'P 1'
#
loop_
_entity.id
_entity.type
_entity.pdbx_description
1 polymer ?
#
loop_
_entity_poly.entity_id
_entity_poly.type
_entity_poly.pdbx_seq_one_letter_code
_entity_poly.pdbx_strand_id
1 'polypeptide(L)'
;MSKGIVLFAHNNDAIDYVAQAVFCCKKIKEHLKLPVTLITSEDVKQDIFDNIIKIENPNTKQTRNMYDGEIRKNVLWSNQSRSTVFDLTPYEETIVMDTDYIVENNTLLKAFQTKKDFLINYDAQHIDFESKMTSEMKYISDTGIKMCWATVFYFKKVGRVKNLFTLIDHIKQHWSFYRFRYQLKELTYRNDYAFSIAIHMMNGFTDSNWPNRLPCKLFYITDRDKIVSYKDNIWTFEMQDGIKCSVKDLNIHVMNKIGLEKVIND
;
A
#
# COMPACT_ATOMS: atom_id res chain seq x y z
N MET A 1 -11.68 14.67 -16.84
CA MET A 1 -10.49 13.85 -16.48
C MET A 1 -10.99 12.52 -15.95
N SER A 2 -10.45 11.41 -16.44
CA SER A 2 -10.80 10.08 -15.96
C SER A 2 -10.19 9.83 -14.59
N LYS A 3 -10.98 9.17 -13.71
CA LYS A 3 -10.59 8.86 -12.32
C LYS A 3 -10.72 7.38 -12.08
N GLY A 4 -9.81 6.80 -11.32
CA GLY A 4 -9.91 5.38 -10.98
C GLY A 4 -8.90 4.91 -9.96
N ILE A 5 -9.00 3.63 -9.66
CA ILE A 5 -8.16 2.94 -8.68
C ILE A 5 -7.26 1.93 -9.41
N VAL A 6 -6.03 1.80 -8.94
CA VAL A 6 -5.10 0.77 -9.42
C VAL A 6 -4.68 -0.11 -8.25
N LEU A 7 -4.79 -1.42 -8.44
CA LEU A 7 -4.31 -2.46 -7.53
C LEU A 7 -3.18 -3.23 -8.23
N PHE A 8 -2.16 -3.65 -7.47
CA PHE A 8 -1.13 -4.57 -7.91
C PHE A 8 -1.29 -5.90 -7.18
N ALA A 9 -1.39 -7.01 -7.89
CA ALA A 9 -1.49 -8.34 -7.31
C ALA A 9 -0.58 -9.34 -8.05
N HIS A 10 0.41 -9.86 -7.34
CA HIS A 10 1.30 -10.92 -7.81
C HIS A 10 1.30 -12.02 -6.75
N ASN A 11 0.73 -13.17 -7.09
CA ASN A 11 0.63 -14.31 -6.18
C ASN A 11 2.01 -14.86 -5.82
N ASN A 12 2.11 -15.46 -4.66
CA ASN A 12 3.26 -16.25 -4.25
C ASN A 12 2.80 -17.58 -3.62
N ASP A 13 3.75 -18.36 -3.12
CA ASP A 13 3.52 -19.68 -2.53
C ASP A 13 2.68 -19.68 -1.24
N ALA A 14 2.46 -18.53 -0.64
CA ALA A 14 1.77 -18.42 0.65
C ALA A 14 0.50 -17.56 0.61
N ILE A 15 0.37 -16.67 -0.39
CA ILE A 15 -0.71 -15.66 -0.43
C ILE A 15 -1.26 -15.53 -1.84
N ASP A 16 -2.58 -15.63 -1.98
CA ASP A 16 -3.33 -15.28 -3.17
C ASP A 16 -3.70 -13.79 -3.15
N TYR A 17 -2.78 -12.96 -3.66
CA TYR A 17 -3.01 -11.52 -3.78
C TYR A 17 -4.13 -11.17 -4.77
N VAL A 18 -4.44 -12.04 -5.74
CA VAL A 18 -5.55 -11.85 -6.65
C VAL A 18 -6.88 -11.99 -5.91
N ALA A 19 -7.02 -12.99 -5.05
CA ALA A 19 -8.21 -13.13 -4.20
C ALA A 19 -8.38 -11.91 -3.27
N GLN A 20 -7.30 -11.42 -2.66
CA GLN A 20 -7.33 -10.18 -1.89
C GLN A 20 -7.72 -8.98 -2.74
N ALA A 21 -7.21 -8.87 -3.98
CA ALA A 21 -7.59 -7.79 -4.91
C ALA A 21 -9.07 -7.84 -5.30
N VAL A 22 -9.65 -9.04 -5.49
CA VAL A 22 -11.08 -9.23 -5.75
C VAL A 22 -11.91 -8.72 -4.56
N PHE A 23 -11.55 -9.09 -3.34
CA PHE A 23 -12.22 -8.61 -2.13
C PHE A 23 -12.11 -7.09 -2.00
N CYS A 24 -10.90 -6.54 -2.13
CA CYS A 24 -10.65 -5.10 -2.09
C CYS A 24 -11.47 -4.37 -3.17
N CYS A 25 -11.53 -4.91 -4.40
CA CYS A 25 -12.30 -4.36 -5.51
C CYS A 25 -13.81 -4.31 -5.19
N LYS A 26 -14.39 -5.35 -4.56
CA LYS A 26 -15.79 -5.34 -4.10
C LYS A 26 -16.03 -4.15 -3.17
N LYS A 27 -15.15 -3.94 -2.20
CA LYS A 27 -15.23 -2.83 -1.24
C LYS A 27 -15.05 -1.46 -1.90
N ILE A 28 -14.14 -1.34 -2.85
CA ILE A 28 -13.96 -0.12 -3.64
C ILE A 28 -15.25 0.22 -4.42
N LYS A 29 -15.83 -0.75 -5.11
CA LYS A 29 -17.07 -0.55 -5.88
C LYS A 29 -18.25 -0.21 -4.99
N GLU A 30 -18.35 -0.82 -3.82
CA GLU A 30 -19.38 -0.51 -2.82
C GLU A 30 -19.30 0.94 -2.33
N HIS A 31 -18.12 1.36 -1.86
CA HIS A 31 -17.97 2.63 -1.14
C HIS A 31 -17.53 3.81 -2.01
N LEU A 32 -16.68 3.57 -3.04
CA LEU A 32 -16.14 4.64 -3.88
C LEU A 32 -16.82 4.74 -5.24
N LYS A 33 -17.41 3.66 -5.75
CA LYS A 33 -18.09 3.59 -7.06
C LYS A 33 -17.18 4.05 -8.21
N LEU A 34 -15.88 3.73 -8.14
CA LEU A 34 -14.88 4.07 -9.12
C LEU A 34 -14.46 2.85 -9.94
N PRO A 35 -14.00 3.04 -11.19
CA PRO A 35 -13.41 1.97 -11.96
C PRO A 35 -12.09 1.51 -11.34
N VAL A 36 -11.84 0.20 -11.42
CA VAL A 36 -10.67 -0.46 -10.85
C VAL A 36 -9.88 -1.17 -11.93
N THR A 37 -8.60 -0.85 -12.03
CA THR A 37 -7.62 -1.56 -12.87
C THR A 37 -6.76 -2.45 -12.01
N LEU A 38 -6.70 -3.73 -12.33
CA LEU A 38 -5.76 -4.68 -11.77
C LEU A 38 -4.51 -4.77 -12.64
N ILE A 39 -3.32 -4.61 -12.03
CA ILE A 39 -2.02 -4.89 -12.66
C ILE A 39 -1.48 -6.17 -12.03
N THR A 40 -1.23 -7.20 -12.84
CA THR A 40 -0.89 -8.53 -12.35
C THR A 40 -0.02 -9.30 -13.33
N SER A 41 0.68 -10.32 -12.84
CA SER A 41 1.34 -11.35 -13.66
C SER A 41 0.46 -12.58 -13.88
N GLU A 42 -0.64 -12.67 -13.14
CA GLU A 42 -1.51 -13.84 -13.14
C GLU A 42 -2.52 -13.84 -14.29
N ASP A 43 -3.03 -15.02 -14.64
CA ASP A 43 -4.14 -15.17 -15.59
C ASP A 43 -5.47 -15.02 -14.84
N VAL A 44 -5.96 -13.79 -14.79
CA VAL A 44 -7.18 -13.45 -14.07
C VAL A 44 -8.37 -13.37 -15.01
N LYS A 45 -9.46 -14.10 -14.68
CA LYS A 45 -10.73 -14.15 -15.43
C LYS A 45 -11.90 -13.55 -14.64
N GLN A 46 -11.64 -12.57 -13.79
CA GLN A 46 -12.65 -11.96 -12.93
C GLN A 46 -13.23 -10.71 -13.58
N ASP A 47 -14.54 -10.70 -13.84
CA ASP A 47 -15.26 -9.58 -14.45
C ASP A 47 -15.47 -8.39 -13.51
N ILE A 48 -15.02 -8.49 -12.27
CA ILE A 48 -15.17 -7.42 -11.28
C ILE A 48 -14.26 -6.22 -11.57
N PHE A 49 -13.13 -6.43 -12.23
CA PHE A 49 -12.21 -5.38 -12.62
C PHE A 49 -12.64 -4.74 -13.96
N ASP A 50 -12.59 -3.42 -14.02
CA ASP A 50 -12.92 -2.69 -15.26
C ASP A 50 -11.79 -2.82 -16.30
N ASN A 51 -10.54 -3.00 -15.84
CA ASN A 51 -9.40 -3.31 -16.70
C ASN A 51 -8.45 -4.28 -15.99
N ILE A 52 -7.82 -5.15 -16.76
CA ILE A 52 -6.73 -6.02 -16.30
C ILE A 52 -5.53 -5.78 -17.21
N ILE A 53 -4.41 -5.38 -16.62
CA ILE A 53 -3.14 -5.16 -17.32
C ILE A 53 -2.18 -6.26 -16.88
N LYS A 54 -1.87 -7.14 -17.81
CA LYS A 54 -0.90 -8.21 -17.57
C LYS A 54 0.51 -7.67 -17.76
N ILE A 55 1.37 -7.89 -16.78
CA ILE A 55 2.80 -7.59 -16.84
C ILE A 55 3.61 -8.84 -16.55
N GLU A 56 4.87 -8.84 -16.94
CA GLU A 56 5.78 -9.91 -16.56
C GLU A 56 5.96 -9.96 -15.04
N ASN A 57 5.98 -11.18 -14.49
CA ASN A 57 6.28 -11.36 -13.07
C ASN A 57 7.72 -10.87 -12.82
N PRO A 58 7.94 -9.90 -11.94
CA PRO A 58 9.29 -9.51 -11.58
C PRO A 58 10.02 -10.72 -11.02
N ASN A 59 11.00 -11.22 -11.78
CA ASN A 59 11.82 -12.36 -11.38
C ASN A 59 12.70 -11.94 -10.21
N THR A 60 12.15 -12.01 -9.00
CA THR A 60 12.82 -11.60 -7.77
C THR A 60 13.15 -12.81 -6.91
N LYS A 61 14.37 -12.80 -6.37
CA LYS A 61 14.79 -13.73 -5.30
C LYS A 61 14.61 -13.11 -3.91
N GLN A 62 13.98 -11.93 -3.84
CA GLN A 62 13.79 -11.24 -2.56
C GLN A 62 12.69 -11.93 -1.76
N THR A 63 12.98 -12.16 -0.49
CA THR A 63 12.02 -12.75 0.44
C THR A 63 11.70 -11.77 1.56
N ARG A 64 10.52 -11.93 2.14
CA ARG A 64 10.06 -11.16 3.28
C ARG A 64 9.52 -12.10 4.36
N ASN A 65 9.82 -11.79 5.62
CA ASN A 65 9.16 -12.44 6.73
C ASN A 65 7.77 -11.86 6.93
N MET A 66 6.80 -12.73 7.13
CA MET A 66 5.41 -12.39 7.43
C MET A 66 4.94 -13.25 8.60
N TYR A 67 3.98 -12.73 9.36
CA TYR A 67 3.31 -13.45 10.43
C TYR A 67 1.84 -13.67 10.06
N ASP A 68 1.22 -14.73 10.60
CA ASP A 68 -0.22 -14.97 10.54
C ASP A 68 -0.87 -14.80 11.95
N GLY A 69 -0.34 -13.86 12.69
CA GLY A 69 -0.61 -13.67 14.11
C GLY A 69 0.41 -14.39 14.99
N GLU A 70 0.73 -15.64 14.74
CA GLU A 70 1.62 -16.48 15.58
C GLU A 70 2.83 -17.03 14.81
N ILE A 71 2.60 -17.57 13.62
CA ILE A 71 3.61 -18.31 12.87
C ILE A 71 4.34 -17.37 11.89
N ARG A 72 5.66 -17.38 11.96
CA ARG A 72 6.52 -16.66 11.03
C ARG A 72 6.75 -17.51 9.78
N LYS A 73 6.49 -16.92 8.62
CA LYS A 73 6.79 -17.51 7.30
C LYS A 73 7.74 -16.60 6.52
N ASN A 74 8.66 -17.20 5.78
CA ASN A 74 9.50 -16.48 4.83
C ASN A 74 8.92 -16.72 3.44
N VAL A 75 8.46 -15.67 2.75
CA VAL A 75 7.75 -15.74 1.48
C VAL A 75 8.45 -14.91 0.41
N LEU A 76 8.33 -15.32 -0.85
CA LEU A 76 8.77 -14.49 -1.98
C LEU A 76 7.97 -13.19 -2.01
N TRP A 77 8.66 -12.08 -2.29
CA TRP A 77 8.04 -10.78 -2.35
C TRP A 77 8.21 -10.14 -3.73
N SER A 78 7.15 -10.16 -4.53
CA SER A 78 7.13 -9.72 -5.93
C SER A 78 6.57 -8.31 -6.15
N ASN A 79 5.97 -7.68 -5.13
CA ASN A 79 5.29 -6.37 -5.27
C ASN A 79 6.27 -5.19 -5.35
N GLN A 80 7.07 -5.16 -6.42
CA GLN A 80 8.13 -4.16 -6.66
C GLN A 80 7.83 -3.23 -7.84
N SER A 81 6.67 -3.38 -8.49
CA SER A 81 6.38 -2.73 -9.78
C SER A 81 5.60 -1.42 -9.66
N ARG A 82 5.45 -0.85 -8.45
CA ARG A 82 4.67 0.39 -8.26
C ARG A 82 5.20 1.60 -9.01
N SER A 83 6.50 1.65 -9.32
CA SER A 83 7.09 2.70 -10.15
C SER A 83 6.47 2.79 -11.54
N THR A 84 5.98 1.66 -12.09
CA THR A 84 5.39 1.60 -13.44
C THR A 84 3.97 2.14 -13.52
N VAL A 85 3.32 2.42 -12.39
CA VAL A 85 1.90 2.79 -12.36
C VAL A 85 1.59 4.07 -13.14
N PHE A 86 2.52 5.02 -13.21
CA PHE A 86 2.32 6.26 -13.93
C PHE A 86 2.05 6.02 -15.42
N ASP A 87 2.79 5.11 -16.02
CA ASP A 87 2.66 4.79 -17.45
C ASP A 87 1.50 3.81 -17.71
N LEU A 88 1.27 2.85 -16.79
CA LEU A 88 0.29 1.79 -16.97
C LEU A 88 -1.14 2.21 -16.65
N THR A 89 -1.36 3.16 -15.73
CA THR A 89 -2.73 3.55 -15.37
C THR A 89 -3.48 4.15 -16.56
N PRO A 90 -4.74 3.72 -16.81
CA PRO A 90 -5.57 4.33 -17.85
C PRO A 90 -6.23 5.65 -17.43
N TYR A 91 -5.99 6.11 -16.19
CA TYR A 91 -6.67 7.27 -15.61
C TYR A 91 -5.74 8.49 -15.56
N GLU A 92 -6.33 9.68 -15.72
CA GLU A 92 -5.64 10.97 -15.51
C GLU A 92 -5.41 11.27 -14.02
N GLU A 93 -6.36 10.85 -13.17
CA GLU A 93 -6.28 10.94 -11.71
C GLU A 93 -6.41 9.54 -11.12
N THR A 94 -5.40 9.09 -10.38
CA THR A 94 -5.31 7.70 -9.91
C THR A 94 -5.10 7.64 -8.40
N ILE A 95 -5.86 6.80 -7.71
CA ILE A 95 -5.47 6.28 -6.41
C ILE A 95 -4.87 4.88 -6.60
N VAL A 96 -3.69 4.67 -6.06
CA VAL A 96 -3.06 3.35 -5.98
C VAL A 96 -3.17 2.87 -4.55
N MET A 97 -3.51 1.60 -4.35
CA MET A 97 -3.56 1.02 -3.02
C MET A 97 -3.10 -0.44 -3.01
N ASP A 98 -2.68 -0.91 -1.84
CA ASP A 98 -2.41 -2.32 -1.59
C ASP A 98 -3.70 -3.13 -1.61
N THR A 99 -3.61 -4.41 -1.98
CA THR A 99 -4.75 -5.33 -1.99
C THR A 99 -5.29 -5.65 -0.60
N ASP A 100 -4.49 -5.40 0.42
CA ASP A 100 -4.81 -5.53 1.84
C ASP A 100 -5.19 -4.19 2.52
N TYR A 101 -5.38 -3.12 1.72
CA TYR A 101 -6.00 -1.89 2.19
C TYR A 101 -7.50 -1.93 1.91
N ILE A 102 -8.29 -2.18 2.95
CA ILE A 102 -9.73 -2.40 2.85
C ILE A 102 -10.47 -1.08 3.02
N VAL A 103 -11.32 -0.78 2.03
CA VAL A 103 -12.13 0.44 1.98
C VAL A 103 -13.50 0.17 2.58
N GLU A 104 -13.83 0.86 3.67
CA GLU A 104 -15.11 0.74 4.38
C GLU A 104 -15.89 2.07 4.44
N ASN A 105 -15.38 3.12 3.77
CA ASN A 105 -16.06 4.39 3.64
C ASN A 105 -15.54 5.19 2.43
N ASN A 106 -16.17 6.33 2.15
CA ASN A 106 -15.89 7.12 0.95
C ASN A 106 -14.88 8.27 1.15
N THR A 107 -14.18 8.36 2.27
CA THR A 107 -13.29 9.49 2.57
C THR A 107 -12.18 9.68 1.55
N LEU A 108 -11.72 8.61 0.88
CA LEU A 108 -10.73 8.68 -0.19
C LEU A 108 -11.19 9.51 -1.40
N LEU A 109 -12.51 9.64 -1.65
CA LEU A 109 -13.03 10.48 -2.75
C LEU A 109 -12.61 11.95 -2.61
N LYS A 110 -12.32 12.42 -1.40
CA LYS A 110 -11.81 13.78 -1.16
C LYS A 110 -10.46 14.04 -1.83
N ALA A 111 -9.67 12.98 -2.13
CA ALA A 111 -8.42 13.11 -2.87
C ALA A 111 -8.64 13.66 -4.28
N PHE A 112 -9.74 13.30 -4.92
CA PHE A 112 -10.10 13.80 -6.26
C PHE A 112 -10.67 15.23 -6.29
N GLN A 113 -10.92 15.83 -5.13
CA GLN A 113 -11.43 17.19 -5.00
C GLN A 113 -10.31 18.22 -4.83
N THR A 114 -9.06 17.76 -4.69
CA THR A 114 -7.92 18.64 -4.48
C THR A 114 -7.33 19.17 -5.79
N LYS A 115 -6.67 20.33 -5.70
CA LYS A 115 -5.82 20.86 -6.77
C LYS A 115 -4.39 20.30 -6.75
N LYS A 116 -4.07 19.48 -5.73
CA LYS A 116 -2.72 18.92 -5.57
C LYS A 116 -2.47 17.79 -6.55
N ASP A 117 -1.22 17.62 -6.93
CA ASP A 117 -0.78 16.67 -7.95
C ASP A 117 -0.41 15.29 -7.37
N PHE A 118 0.00 15.24 -6.10
CA PHE A 118 0.39 14.02 -5.40
C PHE A 118 0.04 14.08 -3.92
N LEU A 119 -0.55 13.00 -3.39
CA LEU A 119 -0.90 12.86 -1.96
C LEU A 119 -0.43 11.51 -1.44
N ILE A 120 0.18 11.49 -0.26
CA ILE A 120 0.63 10.28 0.45
C ILE A 120 0.60 10.51 1.96
N ASN A 121 0.45 9.46 2.76
CA ASN A 121 0.53 9.58 4.22
C ASN A 121 1.99 9.48 4.73
N TYR A 122 2.31 10.28 5.75
CA TYR A 122 3.59 10.26 6.48
C TYR A 122 3.47 9.62 7.86
N ASP A 123 2.26 9.38 8.29
CA ASP A 123 1.94 8.77 9.57
C ASP A 123 0.85 7.71 9.40
N ALA A 124 0.87 6.76 10.30
CA ALA A 124 -0.12 5.71 10.39
C ALA A 124 -0.57 5.59 11.85
N GLN A 125 -1.79 5.11 12.06
CA GLN A 125 -2.37 4.93 13.38
C GLN A 125 -2.81 3.48 13.54
N HIS A 126 -2.32 2.82 14.59
CA HIS A 126 -2.83 1.52 14.97
C HIS A 126 -4.28 1.63 15.44
N ILE A 127 -5.11 0.61 15.17
CA ILE A 127 -6.55 0.69 15.47
C ILE A 127 -6.91 0.66 16.95
N ASP A 128 -5.99 0.27 17.83
CA ASP A 128 -6.18 0.36 19.28
C ASP A 128 -6.16 1.81 19.81
N PHE A 129 -5.73 2.77 18.97
CA PHE A 129 -5.59 4.18 19.26
C PHE A 129 -4.61 4.55 20.40
N GLU A 130 -4.06 3.55 21.07
CA GLU A 130 -3.11 3.71 22.18
C GLU A 130 -1.65 3.52 21.74
N SER A 131 -1.40 2.62 20.83
CA SER A 131 -0.08 2.32 20.30
C SER A 131 0.52 3.52 19.56
N LYS A 132 1.64 4.02 20.06
CA LYS A 132 2.38 5.12 19.41
C LYS A 132 3.25 4.56 18.28
N MET A 133 3.31 5.28 17.18
CA MET A 133 4.27 4.99 16.13
C MET A 133 5.70 5.01 16.68
N THR A 134 6.43 3.93 16.45
CA THR A 134 7.87 3.86 16.77
C THR A 134 8.66 4.78 15.82
N SER A 135 9.92 5.11 16.17
CA SER A 135 10.79 5.90 15.28
C SER A 135 11.00 5.21 13.92
N GLU A 136 11.07 3.88 13.90
CA GLU A 136 11.19 3.06 12.68
C GLU A 136 9.96 3.16 11.75
N MET A 137 8.80 3.49 12.29
CA MET A 137 7.58 3.74 11.50
C MET A 137 7.47 5.20 11.06
N LYS A 138 8.13 6.14 11.75
CA LYS A 138 8.12 7.57 11.41
C LYS A 138 9.20 7.95 10.42
N TYR A 139 10.34 7.28 10.49
CA TYR A 139 11.55 7.61 9.72
C TYR A 139 12.10 6.37 9.04
N ILE A 140 12.68 6.55 7.86
CA ILE A 140 13.27 5.42 7.10
C ILE A 140 14.59 4.93 7.69
N SER A 141 15.27 5.77 8.48
CA SER A 141 16.52 5.47 9.18
C SER A 141 16.76 6.48 10.29
N ASP A 142 17.89 6.36 10.98
CA ASP A 142 18.33 7.31 12.02
C ASP A 142 18.67 8.72 11.47
N THR A 143 18.63 8.90 10.14
CA THR A 143 18.85 10.18 9.45
C THR A 143 17.69 11.18 9.56
N GLY A 144 16.56 10.79 10.12
CA GLY A 144 15.40 11.65 10.33
C GLY A 144 14.53 11.92 9.11
N ILE A 145 14.76 11.20 7.99
CA ILE A 145 13.93 11.33 6.79
C ILE A 145 12.58 10.65 7.03
N LYS A 146 11.50 11.41 6.86
CA LYS A 146 10.14 10.92 7.13
C LYS A 146 9.76 9.72 6.25
N MET A 147 9.13 8.73 6.86
CA MET A 147 8.54 7.60 6.15
C MET A 147 7.32 8.07 5.35
N CYS A 148 7.28 7.76 4.06
CA CYS A 148 6.10 7.89 3.21
C CYS A 148 5.46 6.51 3.05
N TRP A 149 4.21 6.38 3.47
CA TRP A 149 3.48 5.10 3.43
C TRP A 149 2.87 4.88 2.04
N ALA A 150 3.53 4.08 1.23
CA ALA A 150 3.11 3.77 -0.14
C ALA A 150 1.93 2.75 -0.20
N THR A 151 1.31 2.43 0.91
CA THR A 151 0.12 1.57 1.00
C THR A 151 -1.04 2.12 0.21
N VAL A 152 -1.27 3.43 0.32
CA VAL A 152 -2.25 4.16 -0.46
C VAL A 152 -1.72 5.55 -0.79
N PHE A 153 -1.83 5.94 -2.06
CA PHE A 153 -1.45 7.28 -2.53
C PHE A 153 -2.28 7.70 -3.74
N TYR A 154 -2.38 8.99 -3.96
CA TYR A 154 -3.09 9.60 -5.09
C TYR A 154 -2.14 10.41 -5.93
N PHE A 155 -2.37 10.39 -7.25
CA PHE A 155 -1.64 11.26 -8.17
C PHE A 155 -2.45 11.68 -9.40
N LYS A 156 -2.00 12.79 -10.01
CA LYS A 156 -2.39 13.26 -11.36
C LYS A 156 -1.28 12.98 -12.36
N LYS A 157 -1.64 12.69 -13.61
CA LYS A 157 -0.67 12.55 -14.71
C LYS A 157 -0.10 13.91 -15.12
N VAL A 158 0.89 14.41 -14.37
CA VAL A 158 1.62 15.66 -14.64
C VAL A 158 3.13 15.42 -14.61
N GLY A 159 3.90 16.29 -15.27
CA GLY A 159 5.34 16.11 -15.44
C GLY A 159 6.12 15.94 -14.13
N ARG A 160 5.77 16.69 -13.08
CA ARG A 160 6.41 16.56 -11.76
C ARG A 160 6.24 15.16 -11.17
N VAL A 161 5.05 14.61 -11.30
CA VAL A 161 4.73 13.26 -10.79
C VAL A 161 5.40 12.19 -11.65
N LYS A 162 5.51 12.39 -12.97
CA LYS A 162 6.31 11.53 -13.85
C LYS A 162 7.76 11.44 -13.36
N ASN A 163 8.37 12.59 -13.06
CA ASN A 163 9.74 12.64 -12.53
C ASN A 163 9.87 11.89 -11.20
N LEU A 164 8.87 11.96 -10.32
CA LEU A 164 8.85 11.18 -9.08
C LEU A 164 8.92 9.67 -9.38
N PHE A 165 8.07 9.16 -10.26
CA PHE A 165 8.04 7.73 -10.58
C PHE A 165 9.30 7.26 -11.30
N THR A 166 9.87 8.10 -12.20
CA THR A 166 11.18 7.84 -12.81
C THR A 166 12.28 7.73 -11.75
N LEU A 167 12.28 8.61 -10.75
CA LEU A 167 13.25 8.56 -9.66
C LEU A 167 13.06 7.35 -8.76
N ILE A 168 11.80 6.96 -8.45
CA ILE A 168 11.51 5.74 -7.69
C ILE A 168 12.04 4.50 -8.42
N ASP A 169 11.85 4.42 -9.74
CA ASP A 169 12.37 3.32 -10.53
C ASP A 169 13.90 3.29 -10.53
N HIS A 170 14.54 4.45 -10.70
CA HIS A 170 16.00 4.57 -10.58
C HIS A 170 16.51 4.12 -9.21
N ILE A 171 15.85 4.50 -8.11
CA ILE A 171 16.20 4.06 -6.75
C ILE A 171 16.08 2.55 -6.63
N LYS A 172 15.04 1.95 -7.21
CA LYS A 172 14.85 0.49 -7.24
C LYS A 172 15.99 -0.21 -7.96
N GLN A 173 16.35 0.27 -9.16
CA GLN A 173 17.44 -0.30 -9.98
C GLN A 173 18.80 -0.21 -9.26
N HIS A 174 19.00 0.83 -8.47
CA HIS A 174 20.24 1.09 -7.71
C HIS A 174 20.06 0.92 -6.20
N TRP A 175 19.19 -0.03 -5.77
CA TRP A 175 18.80 -0.18 -4.38
C TRP A 175 19.96 -0.30 -3.41
N SER A 176 20.99 -1.08 -3.73
CA SER A 176 22.16 -1.28 -2.86
C SER A 176 22.89 0.03 -2.56
N PHE A 177 23.01 0.92 -3.56
CA PHE A 177 23.61 2.23 -3.38
C PHE A 177 22.75 3.11 -2.45
N TYR A 178 21.46 3.22 -2.72
CA TYR A 178 20.56 4.06 -1.92
C TYR A 178 20.40 3.54 -0.50
N ARG A 179 20.30 2.21 -0.34
CA ARG A 179 20.28 1.58 0.96
C ARG A 179 21.50 1.97 1.82
N PHE A 180 22.70 1.88 1.24
CA PHE A 180 23.94 2.28 1.92
C PHE A 180 23.97 3.80 2.21
N ARG A 181 23.63 4.62 1.23
CA ARG A 181 23.65 6.09 1.33
C ARG A 181 22.72 6.62 2.40
N TYR A 182 21.55 5.99 2.57
CA TYR A 182 20.54 6.36 3.55
C TYR A 182 20.58 5.51 4.82
N GLN A 183 21.59 4.67 4.98
CA GLN A 183 21.84 3.85 6.19
C GLN A 183 20.62 2.98 6.57
N LEU A 184 19.95 2.40 5.56
CA LEU A 184 18.81 1.54 5.80
C LEU A 184 19.27 0.17 6.30
N LYS A 185 18.67 -0.31 7.39
CA LYS A 185 18.95 -1.62 7.98
C LYS A 185 18.41 -2.76 7.12
N GLU A 186 17.26 -2.54 6.49
CA GLU A 186 16.59 -3.52 5.62
C GLU A 186 17.38 -3.81 4.35
N LEU A 187 17.63 -5.09 4.06
CA LEU A 187 18.28 -5.53 2.82
C LEU A 187 17.30 -5.48 1.63
N THR A 188 16.06 -5.87 1.90
CA THR A 188 15.01 -5.98 0.89
C THR A 188 14.51 -4.60 0.47
N TYR A 189 14.33 -4.41 -0.83
CA TYR A 189 13.69 -3.22 -1.36
C TYR A 189 12.28 -3.07 -0.80
N ARG A 190 11.90 -1.83 -0.41
CA ARG A 190 10.55 -1.48 0.03
C ARG A 190 10.07 -0.24 -0.70
N ASN A 191 8.82 -0.29 -1.18
CA ASN A 191 8.19 0.85 -1.82
C ASN A 191 8.19 2.09 -0.91
N ASP A 192 7.85 1.94 0.37
CA ASP A 192 7.84 3.04 1.35
C ASP A 192 9.18 3.78 1.40
N TYR A 193 10.30 3.04 1.44
CA TYR A 193 11.63 3.63 1.46
C TYR A 193 11.97 4.33 0.14
N ALA A 194 11.63 3.72 -0.99
CA ALA A 194 11.91 4.31 -2.30
C ALA A 194 11.11 5.62 -2.52
N PHE A 195 9.83 5.64 -2.13
CA PHE A 195 9.01 6.86 -2.15
C PHE A 195 9.59 7.93 -1.21
N SER A 196 9.96 7.56 0.02
CA SER A 196 10.53 8.50 0.99
C SER A 196 11.82 9.13 0.49
N ILE A 197 12.74 8.32 -0.08
CA ILE A 197 14.00 8.80 -0.65
C ILE A 197 13.74 9.70 -1.87
N ALA A 198 12.90 9.27 -2.80
CA ALA A 198 12.59 10.03 -4.00
C ALA A 198 11.97 11.40 -3.67
N ILE A 199 11.03 11.45 -2.74
CA ILE A 199 10.39 12.67 -2.28
C ILE A 199 11.41 13.60 -1.61
N HIS A 200 12.28 13.07 -0.74
CA HIS A 200 13.35 13.83 -0.10
C HIS A 200 14.31 14.45 -1.12
N MET A 201 14.72 13.69 -2.15
CA MET A 201 15.56 14.17 -3.22
C MET A 201 14.86 15.26 -4.06
N MET A 202 13.59 15.06 -4.43
CA MET A 202 12.81 16.04 -5.20
C MET A 202 12.56 17.34 -4.43
N ASN A 203 12.62 17.31 -3.11
CA ASN A 203 12.54 18.47 -2.24
C ASN A 203 13.91 19.14 -1.98
N GLY A 204 14.95 18.77 -2.73
CA GLY A 204 16.29 19.33 -2.56
C GLY A 204 16.96 18.92 -1.26
N PHE A 205 16.67 17.71 -0.78
CA PHE A 205 17.22 17.14 0.46
C PHE A 205 16.83 17.90 1.74
N THR A 206 15.64 18.52 1.70
CA THR A 206 15.09 19.27 2.84
C THR A 206 13.67 18.80 3.16
N ASP A 207 13.19 19.11 4.37
CA ASP A 207 11.77 19.01 4.69
C ASP A 207 10.97 20.04 3.89
N SER A 208 9.91 19.57 3.23
CA SER A 208 9.04 20.40 2.40
C SER A 208 7.58 20.03 2.62
N ASN A 209 6.67 20.91 2.18
CA ASN A 209 5.24 20.68 2.19
C ASN A 209 4.76 19.84 0.98
N TRP A 210 5.64 19.38 0.14
CA TRP A 210 5.32 18.46 -0.95
C TRP A 210 5.91 17.07 -0.67
N PRO A 211 5.13 16.02 -0.90
CA PRO A 211 3.72 16.00 -1.28
C PRO A 211 2.79 16.33 -0.09
N ASN A 212 1.53 16.59 -0.40
CA ASN A 212 0.53 16.78 0.63
C ASN A 212 0.05 15.44 1.19
N ARG A 213 -0.60 15.48 2.37
CA ARG A 213 -1.20 14.29 2.98
C ARG A 213 -2.51 13.92 2.28
N LEU A 214 -2.81 12.63 2.26
CA LEU A 214 -4.15 12.14 1.92
C LEU A 214 -5.18 12.71 2.90
N PRO A 215 -6.43 12.89 2.45
CA PRO A 215 -7.51 13.45 3.28
C PRO A 215 -8.04 12.48 4.35
N CYS A 216 -7.45 11.30 4.48
CA CYS A 216 -7.77 10.30 5.48
C CYS A 216 -6.49 9.81 6.18
N LYS A 217 -6.61 9.44 7.45
CA LYS A 217 -5.54 8.77 8.18
C LYS A 217 -5.33 7.37 7.62
N LEU A 218 -4.11 6.86 7.70
CA LEU A 218 -3.79 5.48 7.46
C LEU A 218 -3.94 4.71 8.78
N PHE A 219 -5.05 3.97 8.92
CA PHE A 219 -5.21 3.03 10.02
C PHE A 219 -4.66 1.67 9.63
N TYR A 220 -4.08 0.94 10.58
CA TYR A 220 -3.50 -0.36 10.32
C TYR A 220 -3.63 -1.32 11.50
N ILE A 221 -3.54 -2.60 11.19
CA ILE A 221 -3.14 -3.68 12.10
C ILE A 221 -1.81 -4.26 11.62
N THR A 222 -1.04 -4.81 12.55
CA THR A 222 0.21 -5.51 12.23
C THR A 222 -0.07 -6.93 11.72
N ASP A 223 0.92 -7.59 11.16
CA ASP A 223 0.83 -9.00 10.79
C ASP A 223 0.82 -9.96 11.99
N ARG A 224 1.07 -9.45 13.21
CA ARG A 224 0.99 -10.20 14.47
C ARG A 224 -0.39 -10.12 15.15
N ASP A 225 -1.20 -9.15 14.76
CA ASP A 225 -2.57 -9.03 15.26
C ASP A 225 -3.47 -10.06 14.54
N LYS A 226 -4.30 -10.77 15.26
CA LYS A 226 -5.17 -11.79 14.69
C LYS A 226 -6.46 -11.17 14.17
N ILE A 227 -6.94 -11.64 13.03
CA ILE A 227 -8.29 -11.34 12.56
C ILE A 227 -9.21 -12.38 13.17
N VAL A 228 -10.10 -11.95 14.06
CA VAL A 228 -11.06 -12.82 14.72
C VAL A 228 -12.27 -13.06 13.84
N SER A 229 -12.82 -12.00 13.24
CA SER A 229 -13.98 -12.10 12.35
C SER A 229 -14.16 -10.84 11.51
N TYR A 230 -14.85 -11.01 10.37
CA TYR A 230 -15.44 -9.94 9.59
C TYR A 230 -16.90 -10.28 9.33
N LYS A 231 -17.81 -9.55 9.97
CA LYS A 231 -19.25 -9.80 9.87
C LYS A 231 -20.03 -8.50 9.96
N ASP A 232 -21.04 -8.31 9.10
CA ASP A 232 -21.91 -7.12 9.07
C ASP A 232 -21.13 -5.79 8.96
N ASN A 233 -20.04 -5.80 8.15
CA ASN A 233 -19.09 -4.71 7.98
C ASN A 233 -18.36 -4.31 9.27
N ILE A 234 -18.27 -5.21 10.24
CA ILE A 234 -17.51 -5.05 11.48
C ILE A 234 -16.30 -5.98 11.44
N TRP A 235 -15.13 -5.38 11.51
CA TRP A 235 -13.88 -6.10 11.73
C TRP A 235 -13.62 -6.27 13.22
N THR A 236 -13.32 -7.48 13.67
CA THR A 236 -12.87 -7.75 15.03
C THR A 236 -11.46 -8.32 14.97
N PHE A 237 -10.56 -7.71 15.70
CA PHE A 237 -9.16 -8.08 15.80
C PHE A 237 -8.82 -8.42 17.26
N GLU A 238 -7.82 -9.28 17.43
CA GLU A 238 -7.18 -9.56 18.71
C GLU A 238 -5.72 -9.11 18.62
N MET A 239 -5.35 -8.14 19.43
CA MET A 239 -4.00 -7.58 19.49
C MET A 239 -3.03 -8.56 20.16
N GLN A 240 -1.72 -8.28 20.04
CA GLN A 240 -0.67 -9.14 20.62
C GLN A 240 -0.77 -9.29 22.14
N ASP A 241 -1.34 -8.34 22.84
CA ASP A 241 -1.61 -8.37 24.29
C ASP A 241 -2.93 -9.09 24.68
N GLY A 242 -3.66 -9.63 23.68
CA GLY A 242 -4.93 -10.32 23.87
C GLY A 242 -6.15 -9.40 23.93
N ILE A 243 -5.99 -8.09 23.83
CA ILE A 243 -7.10 -7.14 23.79
C ILE A 243 -7.84 -7.28 22.45
N LYS A 244 -9.18 -7.35 22.50
CA LYS A 244 -10.02 -7.36 21.31
C LYS A 244 -10.50 -5.96 20.97
N CYS A 245 -10.35 -5.59 19.70
CA CYS A 245 -10.80 -4.34 19.14
C CYS A 245 -11.74 -4.59 17.97
N SER A 246 -12.89 -3.93 17.94
CA SER A 246 -13.83 -3.99 16.82
C SER A 246 -13.96 -2.62 16.18
N VAL A 247 -13.88 -2.58 14.85
CA VAL A 247 -14.01 -1.35 14.06
C VAL A 247 -15.05 -1.52 12.98
N LYS A 248 -15.78 -0.43 12.70
CA LYS A 248 -16.77 -0.32 11.65
C LYS A 248 -16.55 0.97 10.87
N ASP A 249 -16.86 0.93 9.57
CA ASP A 249 -16.77 2.10 8.68
C ASP A 249 -15.38 2.77 8.68
N LEU A 250 -14.32 1.99 8.89
CA LEU A 250 -12.94 2.46 8.96
C LEU A 250 -12.09 1.86 7.83
N ASN A 251 -11.53 2.71 6.98
CA ASN A 251 -10.55 2.25 5.98
C ASN A 251 -9.28 1.79 6.70
N ILE A 252 -8.85 0.56 6.46
CA ILE A 252 -7.80 -0.08 7.25
C ILE A 252 -6.80 -0.85 6.38
N HIS A 253 -5.52 -0.76 6.70
CA HIS A 253 -4.44 -1.58 6.16
C HIS A 253 -4.27 -2.84 7.02
N VAL A 254 -4.65 -3.98 6.49
CA VAL A 254 -4.63 -5.27 7.17
C VAL A 254 -3.32 -5.98 6.84
N MET A 255 -2.23 -5.72 7.60
CA MET A 255 -0.92 -6.31 7.29
C MET A 255 -0.87 -7.83 7.50
N ASN A 256 -1.79 -8.42 8.29
CA ASN A 256 -1.93 -9.87 8.42
C ASN A 256 -2.62 -10.46 7.19
N LYS A 257 -1.87 -10.61 6.10
CA LYS A 257 -2.36 -11.07 4.80
C LYS A 257 -2.88 -12.50 4.83
N ILE A 258 -2.21 -13.36 5.60
CA ILE A 258 -2.60 -14.78 5.74
C ILE A 258 -3.92 -14.88 6.49
N GLY A 259 -4.09 -14.09 7.56
CA GLY A 259 -5.35 -14.01 8.28
C GLY A 259 -6.47 -13.40 7.42
N LEU A 260 -6.16 -12.39 6.60
CA LEU A 260 -7.11 -11.79 5.67
C LEU A 260 -7.61 -12.81 4.65
N GLU A 261 -6.71 -13.64 4.09
CA GLU A 261 -7.07 -14.67 3.12
C GLU A 261 -8.05 -15.70 3.70
N LYS A 262 -7.88 -16.10 4.97
CA LYS A 262 -8.82 -16.99 5.65
C LYS A 262 -10.23 -16.38 5.71
N VAL A 263 -10.32 -15.10 6.09
CA VAL A 263 -11.61 -14.38 6.20
C VAL A 263 -12.29 -14.15 4.84
N ILE A 264 -11.51 -13.99 3.78
CA ILE A 264 -12.05 -13.79 2.42
C ILE A 264 -12.67 -15.08 1.85
N ASN A 265 -12.13 -16.24 2.25
CA ASN A 265 -12.54 -17.56 1.75
C ASN A 265 -13.64 -18.22 2.58
N ASP A 266 -13.93 -17.72 3.79
CA ASP A 266 -15.05 -18.12 4.64
C ASP A 266 -16.37 -17.43 4.20
#